data_22e78e71526cbd4c1f089d8fa4d816b1
#
_entry.id   22e78e71526cbd4c1f089d8fa4d816b1
#
_cell.length_a   1.000
_cell.length_b   1.000
_cell.length_c   1.000
_cell.angle_alpha   90.00
_cell.angle_beta   90.00
_cell.angle_gamma   90.00
#
_symmetry.space_group_name_H-M   'P 1'
#
loop_
_entity.id
_entity.type
_entity.pdbx_description
1 polymer ?
#
loop_
_entity_poly.entity_id
_entity_poly.type
_entity_poly.pdbx_seq_one_letter_code
_entity_poly.pdbx_strand_id
1 'polypeptide(L)'
;MEPMAASCPDWLATHLHQAGGAVPFSRFMDLALNEPEHGYYGSGRARIGAQGDFVTSPSLGSDFAALLSPQILAWLTSMSRSDPDQRLSIVEIGPGEGHLARDLVAALRGADPELLARIELVLVEANPGMRRRHQALLQEADDLPLRWCSLEELGSAPVHGVVIAHELLDALPVERLSWREGSLQQQWVELNPNGGLQTTHRPLPNGLHQEIKRVCSQGGIQLPPPDAEEGWTTEWNSALPDWFAAAAAAVDAGVLLVIDYALEAQRYFTARRSDLSLIHI
;
A
#
# COMPACT_ATOMS: atom_id res chain seq x y z
N MET A 1 16.30 33.16 5.24
CA MET A 1 15.03 33.35 4.49
C MET A 1 14.24 32.08 4.76
N GLU A 2 13.27 32.16 5.66
CA GLU A 2 12.37 31.02 5.91
C GLU A 2 11.69 30.67 4.59
N PRO A 3 11.55 29.37 4.24
CA PRO A 3 10.79 28.99 3.08
C PRO A 3 9.37 29.51 3.27
N MET A 4 8.88 30.32 2.33
CA MET A 4 7.46 30.70 2.31
C MET A 4 6.66 29.41 2.38
N ALA A 5 5.90 29.24 3.45
CA ALA A 5 4.98 28.12 3.56
C ALA A 5 4.06 28.15 2.33
N ALA A 6 4.13 27.14 1.50
CA ALA A 6 3.26 27.05 0.34
C ALA A 6 1.81 27.11 0.81
N SER A 7 0.99 27.92 0.14
CA SER A 7 -0.46 27.96 0.43
C SER A 7 -1.06 26.58 0.19
N CYS A 8 -2.02 26.19 1.03
CA CYS A 8 -2.78 24.94 0.81
C CYS A 8 -3.49 25.02 -0.57
N PRO A 9 -3.38 24.00 -1.41
CA PRO A 9 -4.13 23.96 -2.67
C PRO A 9 -5.63 24.04 -2.44
N ASP A 10 -6.35 24.76 -3.30
CA ASP A 10 -7.79 25.03 -3.15
C ASP A 10 -8.65 23.76 -3.01
N TRP A 11 -8.30 22.71 -3.75
CA TRP A 11 -9.01 21.44 -3.68
C TRP A 11 -8.90 20.81 -2.28
N LEU A 12 -7.70 20.84 -1.68
CA LEU A 12 -7.45 20.30 -0.34
C LEU A 12 -8.09 21.18 0.73
N ALA A 13 -8.00 22.50 0.58
CA ALA A 13 -8.69 23.46 1.45
C ALA A 13 -10.20 23.20 1.46
N THR A 14 -10.80 22.90 0.29
CA THR A 14 -12.22 22.55 0.16
C THR A 14 -12.57 21.30 0.98
N HIS A 15 -11.77 20.23 0.87
CA HIS A 15 -11.97 19.02 1.65
C HIS A 15 -11.84 19.26 3.17
N LEU A 16 -10.85 20.06 3.57
CA LEU A 16 -10.69 20.44 4.98
C LEU A 16 -11.89 21.24 5.49
N HIS A 17 -12.37 22.22 4.74
CA HIS A 17 -13.56 22.98 5.12
C HIS A 17 -14.81 22.12 5.24
N GLN A 18 -15.05 21.20 4.30
CA GLN A 18 -16.17 20.26 4.35
C GLN A 18 -16.11 19.34 5.58
N ALA A 19 -14.91 19.01 6.04
CA ALA A 19 -14.66 18.21 7.24
C ALA A 19 -14.69 19.03 8.56
N GLY A 20 -15.07 20.31 8.51
CA GLY A 20 -15.11 21.17 9.70
C GLY A 20 -13.78 21.84 10.03
N GLY A 21 -12.89 22.00 9.08
CA GLY A 21 -11.63 22.75 9.17
C GLY A 21 -10.40 21.91 9.49
N ALA A 22 -10.56 20.68 9.92
CA ALA A 22 -9.45 19.77 10.24
C ALA A 22 -9.79 18.30 9.99
N VAL A 23 -8.80 17.50 9.67
CA VAL A 23 -8.91 16.05 9.49
C VAL A 23 -7.79 15.30 10.23
N PRO A 24 -7.99 14.03 10.64
CA PRO A 24 -6.91 13.17 11.11
C PRO A 24 -5.82 13.05 10.06
N PHE A 25 -4.58 12.79 10.50
CA PHE A 25 -3.46 12.63 9.56
C PHE A 25 -3.70 11.52 8.54
N SER A 26 -4.33 10.40 8.93
CA SER A 26 -4.71 9.32 8.02
C SER A 26 -5.62 9.80 6.89
N ARG A 27 -6.62 10.63 7.18
CA ARG A 27 -7.50 11.19 6.15
C ARG A 27 -6.78 12.20 5.26
N PHE A 28 -5.87 13.00 5.83
CA PHE A 28 -5.02 13.89 5.03
C PHE A 28 -4.11 13.10 4.08
N MET A 29 -3.47 12.02 4.58
CA MET A 29 -2.63 11.14 3.78
C MET A 29 -3.44 10.48 2.66
N ASP A 30 -4.64 9.98 2.95
CA ASP A 30 -5.54 9.41 1.95
C ASP A 30 -5.87 10.42 0.84
N LEU A 31 -6.24 11.65 1.19
CA LEU A 31 -6.49 12.72 0.23
C LEU A 31 -5.24 13.02 -0.62
N ALA A 32 -4.08 13.17 0.03
CA ALA A 32 -2.83 13.50 -0.66
C ALA A 32 -2.38 12.40 -1.62
N LEU A 33 -2.66 11.14 -1.31
CA LEU A 33 -2.25 9.99 -2.12
C LEU A 33 -3.32 9.57 -3.13
N ASN A 34 -4.59 9.49 -2.71
CA ASN A 34 -5.62 8.74 -3.43
C ASN A 34 -6.74 9.60 -4.01
N GLU A 35 -6.80 10.91 -3.74
CA GLU A 35 -7.84 11.77 -4.34
C GLU A 35 -7.75 11.68 -5.88
N PRO A 36 -8.89 11.41 -6.57
CA PRO A 36 -8.86 11.00 -7.99
C PRO A 36 -8.25 12.01 -8.97
N GLU A 37 -8.36 13.31 -8.71
CA GLU A 37 -7.90 14.38 -9.63
C GLU A 37 -6.52 14.94 -9.24
N HIS A 38 -6.21 14.97 -7.95
CA HIS A 38 -5.06 15.69 -7.42
C HIS A 38 -4.13 14.83 -6.58
N GLY A 39 -4.59 13.69 -6.05
CA GLY A 39 -3.79 12.77 -5.24
C GLY A 39 -2.61 12.21 -6.03
N TYR A 40 -1.53 11.94 -5.34
CA TYR A 40 -0.28 11.48 -5.95
C TYR A 40 -0.48 10.22 -6.81
N TYR A 41 -1.10 9.17 -6.25
CA TYR A 41 -1.48 7.96 -7.00
C TYR A 41 -2.81 8.14 -7.73
N GLY A 42 -3.81 8.72 -7.05
CA GLY A 42 -5.17 8.86 -7.56
C GLY A 42 -5.25 9.59 -8.90
N SER A 43 -4.48 10.64 -9.09
CA SER A 43 -4.43 11.38 -10.37
C SER A 43 -3.63 10.66 -11.47
N GLY A 44 -2.92 9.58 -11.17
CA GLY A 44 -2.02 8.89 -12.08
C GLY A 44 -0.75 9.69 -12.41
N ARG A 45 -0.35 10.65 -11.58
CA ARG A 45 0.89 11.43 -11.77
C ARG A 45 2.11 10.75 -11.21
N ALA A 46 1.94 9.80 -10.29
CA ALA A 46 3.02 9.02 -9.71
C ALA A 46 3.93 8.46 -10.79
N ARG A 47 5.24 8.57 -10.60
CA ARG A 47 6.26 7.99 -11.48
C ARG A 47 7.19 7.14 -10.65
N ILE A 48 7.20 5.85 -10.93
CA ILE A 48 8.03 4.86 -10.25
C ILE A 48 9.16 4.45 -11.19
N GLY A 49 10.41 4.51 -10.73
CA GLY A 49 11.58 4.10 -11.49
C GLY A 49 12.74 5.08 -11.40
N ALA A 50 13.84 4.77 -12.09
CA ALA A 50 15.11 5.50 -12.00
C ALA A 50 15.03 7.01 -12.36
N GLN A 51 14.00 7.44 -13.07
CA GLN A 51 13.71 8.82 -13.40
C GLN A 51 12.42 9.33 -12.74
N GLY A 52 11.87 8.56 -11.81
CA GLY A 52 10.66 8.87 -11.06
C GLY A 52 10.96 9.44 -9.68
N ASP A 53 9.92 9.49 -8.86
CA ASP A 53 9.99 10.05 -7.51
C ASP A 53 10.62 9.06 -6.52
N PHE A 54 10.51 7.76 -6.79
CA PHE A 54 11.14 6.68 -6.03
C PHE A 54 11.36 5.44 -6.91
N VAL A 55 12.22 4.54 -6.43
CA VAL A 55 12.64 3.34 -7.13
C VAL A 55 12.22 2.12 -6.34
N THR A 56 11.57 1.16 -7.02
CA THR A 56 11.25 -0.16 -6.49
C THR A 56 12.11 -1.22 -7.18
N SER A 57 12.30 -2.38 -6.57
CA SER A 57 13.07 -3.48 -7.18
C SER A 57 12.61 -3.83 -8.60
N PRO A 58 11.30 -3.96 -8.91
CA PRO A 58 10.84 -4.21 -10.27
C PRO A 58 11.13 -3.09 -11.28
N SER A 59 11.30 -1.86 -10.80
CA SER A 59 11.60 -0.71 -11.67
C SER A 59 13.07 -0.64 -12.11
N LEU A 60 13.94 -1.41 -11.48
CA LEU A 60 15.38 -1.48 -11.80
C LEU A 60 15.69 -2.50 -12.91
N GLY A 61 14.80 -3.47 -13.15
CA GLY A 61 14.98 -4.49 -14.16
C GLY A 61 14.25 -5.79 -13.84
N SER A 62 14.39 -6.78 -14.71
CA SER A 62 13.68 -8.05 -14.63
C SER A 62 14.22 -9.05 -13.59
N ASP A 63 15.35 -8.75 -12.94
CA ASP A 63 16.00 -9.68 -12.01
C ASP A 63 15.12 -10.04 -10.82
N PHE A 64 14.34 -9.08 -10.31
CA PHE A 64 13.41 -9.33 -9.21
C PHE A 64 12.32 -10.35 -9.60
N ALA A 65 11.71 -10.19 -10.76
CA ALA A 65 10.75 -11.15 -11.29
C ALA A 65 11.41 -12.51 -11.56
N ALA A 66 12.63 -12.53 -12.08
CA ALA A 66 13.39 -13.76 -12.32
C ALA A 66 13.68 -14.54 -11.03
N LEU A 67 13.93 -13.84 -9.92
CA LEU A 67 14.12 -14.46 -8.60
C LEU A 67 12.81 -15.00 -8.01
N LEU A 68 11.68 -14.36 -8.25
CA LEU A 68 10.37 -14.80 -7.76
C LEU A 68 9.76 -15.91 -8.60
N SER A 69 10.00 -15.90 -9.92
CA SER A 69 9.31 -16.77 -10.88
C SER A 69 9.45 -18.26 -10.58
N PRO A 70 10.60 -18.84 -10.11
CA PRO A 70 10.67 -20.25 -9.78
C PRO A 70 9.72 -20.68 -8.67
N GLN A 71 9.55 -19.85 -7.65
CA GLN A 71 8.64 -20.14 -6.56
C GLN A 71 7.17 -19.99 -6.98
N ILE A 72 6.84 -18.95 -7.74
CA ILE A 72 5.50 -18.76 -8.31
C ILE A 72 5.14 -19.92 -9.23
N LEU A 73 6.06 -20.33 -10.11
CA LEU A 73 5.89 -21.49 -10.99
C LEU A 73 5.64 -22.78 -10.20
N ALA A 74 6.37 -23.01 -9.12
CA ALA A 74 6.20 -24.19 -8.26
C ALA A 74 4.80 -24.22 -7.63
N TRP A 75 4.30 -23.10 -7.12
CA TRP A 75 2.94 -22.99 -6.57
C TRP A 75 1.88 -23.25 -7.64
N LEU A 76 1.95 -22.56 -8.79
CA LEU A 76 1.01 -22.71 -9.90
C LEU A 76 1.00 -24.13 -10.46
N THR A 77 2.17 -24.75 -10.61
CA THR A 77 2.30 -26.16 -11.04
C THR A 77 1.64 -27.12 -10.05
N SER A 78 1.83 -26.88 -8.75
CA SER A 78 1.17 -27.69 -7.71
C SER A 78 -0.35 -27.58 -7.76
N MET A 79 -0.87 -26.38 -7.93
CA MET A 79 -2.31 -26.13 -8.06
C MET A 79 -2.88 -26.76 -9.33
N SER A 80 -2.18 -26.59 -10.47
CA SER A 80 -2.57 -27.19 -11.76
C SER A 80 -2.63 -28.70 -11.73
N ARG A 81 -1.77 -29.36 -10.94
CA ARG A 81 -1.80 -30.81 -10.77
C ARG A 81 -2.96 -31.27 -9.87
N SER A 82 -3.32 -30.46 -8.89
CA SER A 82 -4.41 -30.77 -7.97
C SER A 82 -5.79 -30.65 -8.65
N ASP A 83 -5.92 -29.68 -9.55
CA ASP A 83 -7.12 -29.46 -10.36
C ASP A 83 -6.71 -29.04 -11.80
N PRO A 84 -6.61 -29.99 -12.72
CA PRO A 84 -6.17 -29.73 -14.10
C PRO A 84 -7.12 -28.85 -14.92
N ASP A 85 -8.39 -28.79 -14.59
CA ASP A 85 -9.42 -28.03 -15.31
C ASP A 85 -9.60 -26.63 -14.74
N GLN A 86 -9.08 -26.36 -13.53
CA GLN A 86 -9.18 -25.06 -12.87
C GLN A 86 -8.35 -24.02 -13.60
N ARG A 87 -8.96 -22.87 -13.88
CA ARG A 87 -8.26 -21.69 -14.34
C ARG A 87 -7.44 -21.09 -13.18
N LEU A 88 -6.19 -20.80 -13.46
CA LEU A 88 -5.29 -20.18 -12.49
C LEU A 88 -5.14 -18.69 -12.76
N SER A 89 -4.80 -17.93 -11.73
CA SER A 89 -4.58 -16.51 -11.84
C SER A 89 -3.26 -16.09 -11.18
N ILE A 90 -2.59 -15.14 -11.83
CA ILE A 90 -1.58 -14.30 -11.18
C ILE A 90 -2.23 -12.94 -10.98
N VAL A 91 -2.28 -12.49 -9.73
CA VAL A 91 -2.87 -11.20 -9.35
C VAL A 91 -1.79 -10.30 -8.79
N GLU A 92 -1.73 -9.07 -9.23
CA GLU A 92 -0.91 -8.04 -8.60
C GLU A 92 -1.81 -6.94 -8.04
N ILE A 93 -1.73 -6.69 -6.72
CA ILE A 93 -2.45 -5.62 -6.03
C ILE A 93 -1.51 -4.41 -5.97
N GLY A 94 -1.96 -3.27 -6.52
CA GLY A 94 -1.15 -2.06 -6.60
C GLY A 94 0.06 -2.22 -7.52
N PRO A 95 -0.12 -2.53 -8.82
CA PRO A 95 0.97 -2.89 -9.74
C PRO A 95 1.90 -1.71 -10.09
N GLY A 96 1.65 -0.52 -9.57
CA GLY A 96 2.44 0.66 -9.90
C GLY A 96 2.48 0.91 -11.40
N GLU A 97 3.68 0.90 -12.01
CA GLU A 97 3.80 1.02 -13.48
C GLU A 97 3.53 -0.31 -14.23
N GLY A 98 3.42 -1.45 -13.51
CA GLY A 98 3.16 -2.78 -14.09
C GLY A 98 4.42 -3.56 -14.49
N HIS A 99 5.59 -3.12 -14.05
CA HIS A 99 6.87 -3.76 -14.40
C HIS A 99 6.96 -5.19 -13.87
N LEU A 100 6.54 -5.44 -12.62
CA LEU A 100 6.59 -6.77 -12.03
C LEU A 100 5.69 -7.75 -12.79
N ALA A 101 4.45 -7.36 -13.10
CA ALA A 101 3.54 -8.18 -13.90
C ALA A 101 4.13 -8.53 -15.26
N ARG A 102 4.69 -7.55 -16.00
CA ARG A 102 5.34 -7.76 -17.30
C ARG A 102 6.48 -8.78 -17.20
N ASP A 103 7.37 -8.56 -16.24
CA ASP A 103 8.59 -9.35 -16.15
C ASP A 103 8.32 -10.77 -15.61
N LEU A 104 7.32 -10.94 -14.73
CA LEU A 104 6.84 -12.26 -14.32
C LEU A 104 6.24 -13.05 -15.48
N VAL A 105 5.39 -12.42 -16.31
CA VAL A 105 4.83 -13.07 -17.50
C VAL A 105 5.95 -13.51 -18.45
N ALA A 106 6.94 -12.65 -18.69
CA ALA A 106 8.08 -12.99 -19.53
C ALA A 106 8.91 -14.16 -18.98
N ALA A 107 9.19 -14.16 -17.67
CA ALA A 107 9.95 -15.23 -17.01
C ALA A 107 9.21 -16.57 -17.02
N LEU A 108 7.89 -16.56 -16.75
CA LEU A 108 7.06 -17.78 -16.76
C LEU A 108 6.88 -18.33 -18.19
N ARG A 109 6.75 -17.46 -19.20
CA ARG A 109 6.70 -17.85 -20.61
C ARG A 109 7.96 -18.60 -21.04
N GLY A 110 9.12 -18.14 -20.59
CA GLY A 110 10.39 -18.81 -20.84
C GLY A 110 10.54 -20.16 -20.13
N ALA A 111 9.87 -20.33 -18.97
CA ALA A 111 10.00 -21.53 -18.13
C ALA A 111 8.94 -22.61 -18.45
N ASP A 112 7.66 -22.24 -18.60
CA ASP A 112 6.54 -23.17 -18.84
C ASP A 112 5.43 -22.45 -19.64
N PRO A 113 5.53 -22.40 -20.96
CA PRO A 113 4.54 -21.74 -21.81
C PRO A 113 3.17 -22.45 -21.82
N GLU A 114 3.13 -23.77 -21.58
CA GLU A 114 1.86 -24.52 -21.55
C GLU A 114 1.04 -24.18 -20.31
N LEU A 115 1.69 -24.08 -19.15
CA LEU A 115 1.06 -23.63 -17.92
C LEU A 115 0.62 -22.18 -18.05
N LEU A 116 1.47 -21.30 -18.61
CA LEU A 116 1.15 -19.89 -18.76
C LEU A 116 -0.09 -19.66 -19.63
N ALA A 117 -0.29 -20.44 -20.69
CA ALA A 117 -1.48 -20.35 -21.55
C ALA A 117 -2.82 -20.60 -20.79
N ARG A 118 -2.76 -21.16 -19.59
CA ARG A 118 -3.91 -21.44 -18.72
C ARG A 118 -4.10 -20.40 -17.63
N ILE A 119 -3.26 -19.40 -17.56
CA ILE A 119 -3.26 -18.38 -16.52
C ILE A 119 -3.96 -17.12 -17.00
N GLU A 120 -4.70 -16.49 -16.11
CA GLU A 120 -5.19 -15.13 -16.24
C GLU A 120 -4.31 -14.18 -15.43
N LEU A 121 -3.92 -13.07 -16.03
CA LEU A 121 -3.28 -11.96 -15.32
C LEU A 121 -4.34 -10.97 -14.85
N VAL A 122 -4.35 -10.67 -13.56
CA VAL A 122 -5.30 -9.73 -12.94
C VAL A 122 -4.52 -8.61 -12.27
N LEU A 123 -4.81 -7.37 -12.64
CA LEU A 123 -4.24 -6.19 -12.00
C LEU A 123 -5.31 -5.48 -11.17
N VAL A 124 -5.07 -5.41 -9.86
CA VAL A 124 -5.95 -4.67 -8.95
C VAL A 124 -5.52 -3.21 -8.94
N GLU A 125 -6.17 -2.42 -9.78
CA GLU A 125 -5.89 -1.01 -9.99
C GLU A 125 -7.19 -0.25 -10.26
N ALA A 126 -7.49 0.74 -9.44
CA ALA A 126 -8.70 1.54 -9.56
C ALA A 126 -8.53 2.70 -10.57
N ASN A 127 -7.30 3.20 -10.73
CA ASN A 127 -7.04 4.41 -11.52
C ASN A 127 -7.06 4.14 -13.02
N PRO A 128 -7.96 4.80 -13.82
CA PRO A 128 -8.02 4.60 -15.26
C PRO A 128 -6.75 5.06 -16.00
N GLY A 129 -6.03 6.05 -15.46
CA GLY A 129 -4.77 6.53 -16.02
C GLY A 129 -3.68 5.47 -15.92
N MET A 130 -3.56 4.81 -14.77
CA MET A 130 -2.63 3.71 -14.57
C MET A 130 -2.99 2.51 -15.44
N ARG A 131 -4.28 2.15 -15.53
CA ARG A 131 -4.73 1.07 -16.44
C ARG A 131 -4.29 1.29 -17.89
N ARG A 132 -4.35 2.51 -18.41
CA ARG A 132 -3.85 2.83 -19.76
C ARG A 132 -2.34 2.62 -19.90
N ARG A 133 -1.56 2.94 -18.87
CA ARG A 133 -0.11 2.67 -18.85
C ARG A 133 0.16 1.17 -18.84
N HIS A 134 -0.56 0.42 -18.01
CA HIS A 134 -0.46 -1.05 -17.98
C HIS A 134 -0.79 -1.66 -19.35
N GLN A 135 -1.86 -1.20 -20.00
CA GLN A 135 -2.21 -1.66 -21.35
C GLN A 135 -1.09 -1.43 -22.34
N ALA A 136 -0.46 -0.25 -22.31
CA ALA A 136 0.66 0.05 -23.20
C ALA A 136 1.91 -0.81 -22.89
N LEU A 137 2.22 -1.03 -21.61
CA LEU A 137 3.38 -1.80 -21.16
C LEU A 137 3.21 -3.31 -21.44
N LEU A 138 1.99 -3.84 -21.32
CA LEU A 138 1.67 -5.26 -21.43
C LEU A 138 1.24 -5.67 -22.83
N GLN A 139 1.42 -4.83 -23.85
CA GLN A 139 1.07 -5.16 -25.25
C GLN A 139 1.75 -6.44 -25.76
N GLU A 140 2.96 -6.74 -25.29
CA GLU A 140 3.68 -7.98 -25.64
C GLU A 140 3.14 -9.23 -24.92
N ALA A 141 2.18 -9.06 -23.99
CA ALA A 141 1.49 -10.13 -23.29
C ALA A 141 0.06 -10.37 -23.81
N ASP A 142 -0.24 -9.94 -25.03
CA ASP A 142 -1.57 -9.99 -25.67
C ASP A 142 -2.15 -11.42 -25.80
N ASP A 143 -1.33 -12.44 -25.62
CA ASP A 143 -1.74 -13.86 -25.62
C ASP A 143 -2.32 -14.32 -24.28
N LEU A 144 -2.19 -13.51 -23.21
CA LEU A 144 -2.75 -13.82 -21.91
C LEU A 144 -4.05 -13.05 -21.66
N PRO A 145 -5.07 -13.73 -21.11
CA PRO A 145 -6.23 -13.03 -20.58
C PRO A 145 -5.80 -12.04 -19.50
N LEU A 146 -6.03 -10.76 -19.75
CA LEU A 146 -5.70 -9.66 -18.86
C LEU A 146 -6.95 -8.90 -18.45
N ARG A 147 -7.17 -8.72 -17.15
CA ARG A 147 -8.25 -7.87 -16.65
C ARG A 147 -7.81 -6.96 -15.51
N TRP A 148 -8.55 -5.88 -15.32
CA TRP A 148 -8.44 -4.97 -14.18
C TRP A 148 -9.69 -5.05 -13.34
N CYS A 149 -9.50 -4.99 -12.02
CA CYS A 149 -10.61 -4.92 -11.07
C CYS A 149 -10.22 -4.09 -9.83
N SER A 150 -11.16 -3.83 -8.97
CA SER A 150 -10.92 -3.40 -7.59
C SER A 150 -10.65 -4.61 -6.69
N LEU A 151 -10.12 -4.35 -5.47
CA LEU A 151 -9.95 -5.41 -4.48
C LEU A 151 -11.30 -5.97 -4.00
N GLU A 152 -12.34 -5.13 -3.92
CA GLU A 152 -13.70 -5.54 -3.57
C GLU A 152 -14.31 -6.47 -4.64
N GLU A 153 -14.16 -6.10 -5.92
CA GLU A 153 -14.59 -6.96 -7.04
C GLU A 153 -13.87 -8.31 -7.03
N LEU A 154 -12.56 -8.31 -6.75
CA LEU A 154 -11.79 -9.55 -6.64
C LEU A 154 -12.26 -10.41 -5.46
N GLY A 155 -12.53 -9.81 -4.29
CA GLY A 155 -13.09 -10.52 -3.13
C GLY A 155 -14.47 -11.10 -3.36
N SER A 156 -15.26 -10.48 -4.27
CA SER A 156 -16.59 -11.00 -4.68
C SER A 156 -16.50 -12.16 -5.68
N ALA A 157 -15.36 -12.32 -6.35
CA ALA A 157 -15.07 -13.41 -7.28
C ALA A 157 -13.62 -13.89 -7.06
N PRO A 158 -13.37 -14.58 -5.93
CA PRO A 158 -12.01 -14.94 -5.53
C PRO A 158 -11.35 -15.90 -6.51
N VAL A 159 -10.02 -15.87 -6.56
CA VAL A 159 -9.24 -16.60 -7.54
C VAL A 159 -8.53 -17.81 -6.96
N HIS A 160 -8.23 -18.77 -7.83
CA HIS A 160 -7.25 -19.81 -7.59
C HIS A 160 -5.90 -19.36 -8.16
N GLY A 161 -4.86 -19.22 -7.33
CA GLY A 161 -3.58 -18.80 -7.85
C GLY A 161 -2.67 -18.09 -6.86
N VAL A 162 -1.90 -17.13 -7.37
CA VAL A 162 -0.96 -16.35 -6.57
C VAL A 162 -1.36 -14.88 -6.63
N VAL A 163 -1.67 -14.32 -5.47
CA VAL A 163 -1.95 -12.90 -5.26
C VAL A 163 -0.70 -12.24 -4.68
N ILE A 164 -0.21 -11.21 -5.32
CA ILE A 164 1.03 -10.52 -4.96
C ILE A 164 0.72 -9.08 -4.59
N ALA A 165 1.28 -8.61 -3.47
CA ALA A 165 1.35 -7.20 -3.11
C ALA A 165 2.82 -6.87 -2.82
N HIS A 166 3.39 -5.93 -3.56
CA HIS A 166 4.80 -5.55 -3.47
C HIS A 166 4.93 -4.06 -3.21
N GLU A 167 5.58 -3.69 -2.08
CA GLU A 167 5.77 -2.29 -1.65
C GLU A 167 4.46 -1.48 -1.73
N LEU A 168 3.39 -2.01 -1.14
CA LEU A 168 2.05 -1.43 -1.16
C LEU A 168 1.59 -0.95 0.22
N LEU A 169 2.00 -1.66 1.28
CA LEU A 169 1.42 -1.44 2.62
C LEU A 169 1.90 -0.12 3.24
N ASP A 170 3.05 0.38 2.83
CA ASP A 170 3.60 1.67 3.24
C ASP A 170 2.81 2.86 2.65
N ALA A 171 2.08 2.63 1.54
CA ALA A 171 1.18 3.62 0.94
C ALA A 171 -0.23 3.65 1.58
N LEU A 172 -0.55 2.70 2.48
CA LEU A 172 -1.82 2.74 3.20
C LEU A 172 -1.85 3.92 4.19
N PRO A 173 -2.98 4.63 4.27
CA PRO A 173 -3.12 5.76 5.20
C PRO A 173 -2.89 5.34 6.66
N VAL A 174 -2.04 6.08 7.36
CA VAL A 174 -1.69 5.81 8.75
C VAL A 174 -2.16 6.90 9.70
N GLU A 175 -2.48 6.53 10.92
CA GLU A 175 -2.62 7.48 12.02
C GLU A 175 -1.23 7.90 12.50
N ARG A 176 -1.01 9.20 12.77
CA ARG A 176 0.17 9.67 13.48
C ARG A 176 -0.20 9.92 14.95
N LEU A 177 0.56 9.28 15.83
CA LEU A 177 0.37 9.35 17.28
C LEU A 177 1.54 10.06 17.89
N SER A 178 1.28 11.00 18.79
CA SER A 178 2.32 11.72 19.51
C SER A 178 2.11 11.58 21.02
N TRP A 179 3.20 11.41 21.76
CA TRP A 179 3.20 11.47 23.21
C TRP A 179 3.28 12.92 23.66
N ARG A 180 2.23 13.42 24.26
CA ARG A 180 2.14 14.82 24.70
C ARG A 180 1.35 14.94 26.00
N GLU A 181 1.85 15.78 26.91
CA GLU A 181 1.15 16.09 28.17
C GLU A 181 0.73 14.82 28.91
N GLY A 182 1.60 13.79 28.93
CA GLY A 182 1.35 12.54 29.63
C GLY A 182 0.30 11.62 28.98
N SER A 183 -0.06 11.85 27.71
CA SER A 183 -1.02 11.01 26.98
C SER A 183 -0.63 10.84 25.51
N LEU A 184 -1.05 9.71 24.89
CA LEU A 184 -1.01 9.57 23.43
C LEU A 184 -2.13 10.42 22.81
N GLN A 185 -1.75 11.25 21.84
CA GLN A 185 -2.66 12.10 21.09
C GLN A 185 -2.57 11.78 19.61
N GLN A 186 -3.69 11.91 18.90
CA GLN A 186 -3.77 11.77 17.45
C GLN A 186 -3.39 13.09 16.78
N GLN A 187 -2.51 13.04 15.79
CA GLN A 187 -2.16 14.20 14.98
C GLN A 187 -3.26 14.48 13.95
N TRP A 188 -3.60 15.76 13.82
CA TRP A 188 -4.55 16.29 12.87
C TRP A 188 -3.89 17.33 11.97
N VAL A 189 -4.46 17.52 10.79
CA VAL A 189 -4.06 18.55 9.83
C VAL A 189 -5.20 19.53 9.65
N GLU A 190 -4.89 20.81 9.72
CA GLU A 190 -5.86 21.91 9.57
C GLU A 190 -5.26 23.09 8.82
N LEU A 191 -6.13 23.99 8.37
CA LEU A 191 -5.71 25.26 7.80
C LEU A 191 -5.32 26.25 8.89
N ASN A 192 -4.15 26.85 8.76
CA ASN A 192 -3.78 27.97 9.60
C ASN A 192 -4.44 29.29 9.13
N PRO A 193 -4.43 30.37 9.94
CA PRO A 193 -5.01 31.64 9.54
C PRO A 193 -4.46 32.29 8.26
N ASN A 194 -3.28 31.89 7.85
CA ASN A 194 -2.61 32.39 6.63
C ASN A 194 -2.89 31.52 5.39
N GLY A 195 -3.79 30.54 5.49
CA GLY A 195 -4.13 29.64 4.40
C GLY A 195 -3.11 28.54 4.12
N GLY A 196 -2.13 28.34 4.98
CA GLY A 196 -1.22 27.20 4.94
C GLY A 196 -1.73 26.03 5.77
N LEU A 197 -1.03 24.89 5.69
CA LEU A 197 -1.31 23.72 6.52
C LEU A 197 -0.55 23.83 7.84
N GLN A 198 -1.18 23.36 8.92
CA GLN A 198 -0.53 23.13 10.20
C GLN A 198 -0.99 21.83 10.82
N THR A 199 -0.18 21.28 11.72
CA THR A 199 -0.53 20.10 12.49
C THR A 199 -0.98 20.48 13.90
N THR A 200 -2.03 19.82 14.37
CA THR A 200 -2.53 19.92 15.75
C THR A 200 -2.67 18.53 16.34
N HIS A 201 -2.90 18.44 17.63
CA HIS A 201 -3.01 17.19 18.37
C HIS A 201 -4.32 17.17 19.15
N ARG A 202 -4.99 16.02 19.13
CA ARG A 202 -6.27 15.80 19.82
C ARG A 202 -6.23 14.48 20.58
N PRO A 203 -7.02 14.33 21.65
CA PRO A 203 -7.18 13.05 22.32
C PRO A 203 -7.57 11.94 21.34
N LEU A 204 -7.09 10.72 21.57
CA LEU A 204 -7.45 9.57 20.76
C LEU A 204 -8.97 9.34 20.78
N PRO A 205 -9.61 9.13 19.64
CA PRO A 205 -10.99 8.60 19.61
C PRO A 205 -11.07 7.26 20.35
N ASN A 206 -12.20 7.01 21.02
CA ASN A 206 -12.37 5.79 21.82
C ASN A 206 -12.10 4.50 21.05
N GLY A 207 -12.55 4.42 19.78
CA GLY A 207 -12.31 3.25 18.91
C GLY A 207 -10.82 2.99 18.69
N LEU A 208 -10.08 4.01 18.29
CA LEU A 208 -8.63 3.94 18.06
C LEU A 208 -7.87 3.60 19.35
N HIS A 209 -8.25 4.19 20.47
CA HIS A 209 -7.67 3.87 21.78
C HIS A 209 -7.84 2.39 22.14
N GLN A 210 -9.04 1.85 21.97
CA GLN A 210 -9.33 0.44 22.27
C GLN A 210 -8.58 -0.51 21.31
N GLU A 211 -8.49 -0.16 20.03
CA GLU A 211 -7.73 -0.91 19.03
C GLU A 211 -6.26 -0.99 19.44
N ILE A 212 -5.61 0.16 19.67
CA ILE A 212 -4.20 0.24 20.10
C ILE A 212 -3.99 -0.60 21.38
N LYS A 213 -4.84 -0.42 22.40
CA LYS A 213 -4.73 -1.16 23.65
C LYS A 213 -4.82 -2.68 23.44
N ARG A 214 -5.75 -3.13 22.62
CA ARG A 214 -5.92 -4.55 22.30
C ARG A 214 -4.70 -5.12 21.60
N VAL A 215 -4.24 -4.48 20.53
CA VAL A 215 -3.09 -4.96 19.72
C VAL A 215 -1.81 -4.92 20.56
N CYS A 216 -1.56 -3.85 21.30
CA CYS A 216 -0.40 -3.75 22.18
C CYS A 216 -0.40 -4.85 23.25
N SER A 217 -1.55 -5.14 23.86
CA SER A 217 -1.68 -6.22 24.84
C SER A 217 -1.41 -7.61 24.22
N GLN A 218 -1.90 -7.87 23.03
CA GLN A 218 -1.68 -9.13 22.32
C GLN A 218 -0.24 -9.31 21.86
N GLY A 219 0.40 -8.23 21.40
CA GLY A 219 1.77 -8.23 20.88
C GLY A 219 2.85 -8.03 21.94
N GLY A 220 2.51 -7.83 23.21
CA GLY A 220 3.49 -7.49 24.24
C GLY A 220 4.19 -6.15 23.97
N ILE A 221 3.50 -5.22 23.31
CA ILE A 221 4.01 -3.91 22.91
C ILE A 221 3.65 -2.88 23.97
N GLN A 222 4.61 -2.04 24.37
CA GLN A 222 4.36 -0.88 25.18
C GLN A 222 4.34 0.39 24.33
N LEU A 223 3.21 1.08 24.33
CA LEU A 223 3.02 2.32 23.58
C LEU A 223 2.41 3.40 24.47
N PRO A 224 3.09 4.54 24.73
CA PRO A 224 4.43 4.87 24.22
C PRO A 224 5.49 3.94 24.83
N PRO A 225 6.70 3.84 24.24
CA PRO A 225 7.80 3.12 24.86
C PRO A 225 8.21 3.79 26.18
N PRO A 226 8.82 3.05 27.15
CA PRO A 226 9.07 3.55 28.51
C PRO A 226 9.88 4.85 28.56
N ASP A 227 10.82 5.02 27.65
CA ASP A 227 11.73 6.17 27.60
C ASP A 227 11.29 7.23 26.57
N ALA A 228 10.02 7.22 26.17
CA ALA A 228 9.50 8.20 25.23
C ALA A 228 9.49 9.61 25.86
N GLU A 229 10.16 10.54 25.19
CA GLU A 229 10.18 11.95 25.57
C GLU A 229 8.93 12.68 25.06
N GLU A 230 8.66 13.86 25.62
CA GLU A 230 7.62 14.76 25.13
C GLU A 230 7.81 15.06 23.65
N GLY A 231 6.77 14.86 22.85
CA GLY A 231 6.81 15.00 21.40
C GLY A 231 7.22 13.74 20.63
N TRP A 232 7.55 12.64 21.31
CA TRP A 232 7.77 11.36 20.63
C TRP A 232 6.57 11.03 19.75
N THR A 233 6.84 10.60 18.50
CA THR A 233 5.80 10.38 17.49
C THR A 233 6.01 9.04 16.80
N THR A 234 4.91 8.37 16.47
CA THR A 234 4.91 7.11 15.70
C THR A 234 3.72 7.05 14.75
N GLU A 235 3.78 6.09 13.84
CA GLU A 235 2.68 5.74 12.95
C GLU A 235 1.93 4.52 13.49
N TRP A 236 0.63 4.51 13.25
CA TRP A 236 -0.25 3.39 13.54
C TRP A 236 -1.12 3.12 12.31
N ASN A 237 -0.96 1.96 11.72
CA ASN A 237 -1.70 1.59 10.51
C ASN A 237 -2.97 0.81 10.88
N SER A 238 -4.08 1.51 11.11
CA SER A 238 -5.39 0.91 11.37
C SER A 238 -6.02 0.26 10.14
N ALA A 239 -5.51 0.54 8.92
CA ALA A 239 -6.04 -0.03 7.69
C ALA A 239 -5.53 -1.46 7.41
N LEU A 240 -4.41 -1.86 8.02
CA LEU A 240 -3.79 -3.17 7.76
C LEU A 240 -4.71 -4.38 7.99
N PRO A 241 -5.46 -4.49 9.12
CA PRO A 241 -6.31 -5.64 9.35
C PRO A 241 -7.39 -5.80 8.28
N ASP A 242 -8.03 -4.71 7.88
CA ASP A 242 -9.09 -4.71 6.87
C ASP A 242 -8.53 -5.01 5.48
N TRP A 243 -7.35 -4.44 5.17
CA TRP A 243 -6.66 -4.75 3.92
C TRP A 243 -6.29 -6.23 3.83
N PHE A 244 -5.69 -6.82 4.89
CA PHE A 244 -5.36 -8.24 4.91
C PHE A 244 -6.61 -9.12 4.81
N ALA A 245 -7.70 -8.75 5.47
CA ALA A 245 -8.97 -9.46 5.36
C ALA A 245 -9.50 -9.44 3.91
N ALA A 246 -9.48 -8.28 3.26
CA ALA A 246 -9.89 -8.13 1.87
C ALA A 246 -8.98 -8.89 0.89
N ALA A 247 -7.66 -8.80 1.07
CA ALA A 247 -6.70 -9.52 0.24
C ALA A 247 -6.81 -11.05 0.43
N ALA A 248 -7.04 -11.52 1.64
CA ALA A 248 -7.26 -12.94 1.91
C ALA A 248 -8.59 -13.44 1.31
N ALA A 249 -9.66 -12.62 1.38
CA ALA A 249 -10.95 -12.97 0.76
C ALA A 249 -10.87 -13.05 -0.77
N ALA A 250 -9.88 -12.43 -1.40
CA ALA A 250 -9.63 -12.50 -2.83
C ALA A 250 -9.01 -13.83 -3.28
N VAL A 251 -8.55 -14.67 -2.35
CA VAL A 251 -7.92 -15.98 -2.62
C VAL A 251 -8.87 -17.07 -2.18
N ASP A 252 -9.45 -17.82 -3.13
CA ASP A 252 -10.24 -19.02 -2.83
C ASP A 252 -9.31 -20.21 -2.53
N ALA A 253 -8.32 -20.44 -3.39
CA ALA A 253 -7.25 -21.39 -3.14
C ALA A 253 -5.92 -20.87 -3.73
N GLY A 254 -4.86 -20.87 -2.93
CA GLY A 254 -3.58 -20.41 -3.43
C GLY A 254 -2.71 -19.73 -2.38
N VAL A 255 -1.98 -18.70 -2.81
CA VAL A 255 -1.00 -17.99 -2.00
C VAL A 255 -1.24 -16.49 -2.08
N LEU A 256 -1.28 -15.83 -0.93
CA LEU A 256 -1.11 -14.38 -0.80
C LEU A 256 0.36 -14.11 -0.46
N LEU A 257 1.11 -13.52 -1.39
CA LEU A 257 2.50 -13.12 -1.23
C LEU A 257 2.58 -11.62 -1.02
N VAL A 258 2.98 -11.22 0.18
CA VAL A 258 3.21 -9.81 0.53
C VAL A 258 4.70 -9.59 0.69
N ILE A 259 5.25 -8.60 0.00
CA ILE A 259 6.67 -8.22 0.05
C ILE A 259 6.70 -6.72 0.36
N ASP A 260 7.16 -6.39 1.54
CA ASP A 260 7.20 -5.00 2.00
C ASP A 260 8.28 -4.80 3.06
N TYR A 261 8.61 -3.54 3.35
CA TYR A 261 9.55 -3.18 4.41
C TYR A 261 8.85 -3.23 5.76
N ALA A 262 9.38 -4.03 6.66
CA ALA A 262 8.81 -4.17 7.99
C ALA A 262 9.91 -4.24 9.06
N LEU A 263 9.57 -3.78 10.24
CA LEU A 263 10.37 -3.97 11.46
C LEU A 263 9.52 -4.71 12.49
N GLU A 264 10.19 -5.53 13.29
CA GLU A 264 9.56 -6.09 14.50
C GLU A 264 9.04 -4.95 15.38
N ALA A 265 7.87 -5.12 15.98
CA ALA A 265 7.19 -4.08 16.74
C ALA A 265 8.07 -3.47 17.84
N GLN A 266 8.89 -4.28 18.53
CA GLN A 266 9.82 -3.79 19.55
C GLN A 266 10.92 -2.88 18.98
N ARG A 267 11.31 -3.08 17.73
CA ARG A 267 12.27 -2.23 17.01
C ARG A 267 11.60 -1.02 16.39
N TYR A 268 10.35 -1.19 15.99
CA TYR A 268 9.54 -0.12 15.42
C TYR A 268 9.14 0.92 16.46
N PHE A 269 8.58 0.49 17.59
CA PHE A 269 8.13 1.36 18.67
C PHE A 269 9.23 1.58 19.72
N THR A 270 10.33 2.25 19.34
CA THR A 270 11.42 2.60 20.25
C THR A 270 11.42 4.09 20.55
N ALA A 271 11.88 4.48 21.75
CA ALA A 271 12.04 5.89 22.13
C ALA A 271 13.07 6.62 21.25
N ARG A 272 14.02 5.91 20.67
CA ARG A 272 15.10 6.48 19.83
C ARG A 272 14.64 6.82 18.40
N ARG A 273 13.49 6.31 17.98
CA ARG A 273 12.94 6.60 16.68
C ARG A 273 12.28 7.97 16.71
N SER A 274 13.00 8.97 16.25
CA SER A 274 12.54 10.37 16.18
C SER A 274 11.90 10.72 14.85
N ASP A 275 12.10 9.89 13.81
CA ASP A 275 11.60 10.14 12.45
C ASP A 275 10.90 8.91 11.89
N LEU A 276 9.87 9.15 11.08
CA LEU A 276 8.83 8.19 10.75
C LEU A 276 9.09 7.40 9.47
N SER A 277 10.16 7.72 8.75
CA SER A 277 10.44 7.08 7.48
C SER A 277 11.32 5.84 7.65
N LEU A 278 10.86 4.68 7.13
CA LEU A 278 11.69 3.49 6.95
C LEU A 278 12.74 3.68 5.85
N ILE A 279 12.58 4.69 4.99
CA ILE A 279 13.47 4.99 3.86
C ILE A 279 14.84 5.50 4.32
N HIS A 280 14.95 5.99 5.54
CA HIS A 280 16.19 6.54 6.10
C HIS A 280 16.96 5.57 7.02
N ILE A 281 16.63 4.28 6.99
CA ILE A 281 17.37 3.26 7.74
C ILE A 281 18.53 2.71 6.90
#